data_5066874974744c6337e7507881cb9732
#
_entry.id   5066874974744c6337e7507881cb9732
#
_cell.length_a   1.000
_cell.length_b   1.000
_cell.length_c   1.000
_cell.angle_alpha   90.00
_cell.angle_beta   90.00
_cell.angle_gamma   90.00
#
_symmetry.space_group_name_H-M   'P 1'
#
loop_
_entity.id
_entity.type
_entity.pdbx_description
1 polymer ?
#
loop_
_entity_poly.entity_id
_entity_poly.type
_entity_poly.pdbx_seq_one_letter_code
_entity_poly.pdbx_strand_id
1 'polypeptide(L)'
;MIRWRKANPQWLAGALGILAVLAASAFVGRVAAADDDKPWVAPEDARQVKNPVPINPDTLAAGAQLFHENCAPCHGETGKGDGETGKIIKKKPANFTDAKLMSEETDGSLFWKMGEGRGPMPSWKDELSDKERWQLVNYIRKLTKDAAAANPPPSKDK
;
A
#
# COMPACT_ATOMS: atom_id res chain seq x y z
N MET A 1 -33.54 71.78 26.14
CA MET A 1 -32.16 71.26 26.30
C MET A 1 -32.19 69.81 25.94
N ILE A 2 -31.69 69.44 24.76
CA ILE A 2 -31.71 68.06 24.25
C ILE A 2 -30.35 67.43 24.63
N ARG A 3 -30.38 66.39 25.50
CA ARG A 3 -29.16 65.65 25.91
C ARG A 3 -28.86 64.59 24.89
N TRP A 4 -27.80 64.74 24.12
CA TRP A 4 -27.27 63.69 23.26
C TRP A 4 -26.67 62.52 24.08
N ARG A 5 -27.20 61.33 23.95
CA ARG A 5 -26.58 60.10 24.49
C ARG A 5 -25.36 59.78 23.65
N LYS A 6 -24.18 59.75 24.27
CA LYS A 6 -22.97 59.25 23.63
C LYS A 6 -23.14 57.77 23.31
N ALA A 7 -23.02 57.38 22.06
CA ALA A 7 -23.02 56.02 21.63
C ALA A 7 -21.79 55.30 22.19
N ASN A 8 -21.99 54.12 22.77
CA ASN A 8 -20.95 53.32 23.38
C ASN A 8 -20.27 52.47 22.28
N PRO A 9 -18.93 52.58 22.08
CA PRO A 9 -18.24 51.93 20.95
C PRO A 9 -17.99 50.43 21.13
N GLN A 10 -18.62 49.80 22.13
CA GLN A 10 -18.38 48.38 22.45
C GLN A 10 -19.02 47.39 21.46
N TRP A 11 -19.88 47.87 20.54
CA TRP A 11 -20.57 47.00 19.57
C TRP A 11 -19.73 46.64 18.33
N LEU A 12 -18.63 47.38 18.08
CA LEU A 12 -17.80 47.18 16.89
C LEU A 12 -16.71 46.11 17.09
N ALA A 13 -16.44 45.68 18.33
CA ALA A 13 -15.43 44.67 18.60
C ALA A 13 -15.94 43.24 18.40
N GLY A 14 -17.26 43.00 18.41
CA GLY A 14 -17.86 41.69 18.28
C GLY A 14 -17.99 41.18 16.83
N ALA A 15 -18.08 42.08 15.85
CA ALA A 15 -18.32 41.70 14.45
C ALA A 15 -17.06 41.22 13.73
N LEU A 16 -15.87 41.65 14.13
CA LEU A 16 -14.60 41.26 13.52
C LEU A 16 -14.10 39.87 13.98
N GLY A 17 -14.50 39.44 15.19
CA GLY A 17 -14.13 38.15 15.75
C GLY A 17 -14.84 36.98 15.07
N ILE A 18 -16.09 37.16 14.64
CA ILE A 18 -16.89 36.06 14.02
C ILE A 18 -16.46 35.81 12.58
N LEU A 19 -16.01 36.82 11.84
CA LEU A 19 -15.51 36.64 10.47
C LEU A 19 -14.17 35.92 10.40
N ALA A 20 -13.30 36.07 11.42
CA ALA A 20 -12.03 35.37 11.48
C ALA A 20 -12.17 33.88 11.79
N VAL A 21 -13.19 33.47 12.57
CA VAL A 21 -13.44 32.04 12.87
C VAL A 21 -14.04 31.31 11.68
N LEU A 22 -14.85 31.98 10.85
CA LEU A 22 -15.44 31.37 9.65
C LEU A 22 -14.42 31.19 8.52
N ALA A 23 -13.36 32.02 8.46
CA ALA A 23 -12.30 31.87 7.47
C ALA A 23 -11.33 30.73 7.80
N ALA A 24 -11.17 30.37 9.09
CA ALA A 24 -10.31 29.25 9.50
C ALA A 24 -10.94 27.87 9.25
N SER A 25 -12.26 27.79 9.11
CA SER A 25 -12.98 26.51 8.90
C SER A 25 -12.91 25.99 7.46
N ALA A 26 -12.43 26.77 6.50
CA ALA A 26 -12.34 26.37 5.09
C ALA A 26 -11.05 25.63 4.75
N PHE A 27 -10.11 25.48 5.72
CA PHE A 27 -8.85 24.74 5.53
C PHE A 27 -8.89 23.36 6.18
N VAL A 28 -10.06 22.72 6.22
CA VAL A 28 -10.12 21.27 6.46
C VAL A 28 -9.58 20.62 5.20
N GLY A 29 -8.31 20.20 5.30
CA GLY A 29 -7.57 19.60 4.21
C GLY A 29 -8.42 18.56 3.50
N ARG A 30 -8.54 18.70 2.19
CA ARG A 30 -8.91 17.60 1.32
C ARG A 30 -7.89 16.50 1.60
N VAL A 31 -8.26 15.53 2.42
CA VAL A 31 -7.62 14.22 2.39
C VAL A 31 -7.87 13.74 0.97
N ALA A 32 -6.83 13.81 0.15
CA ALA A 32 -6.89 13.25 -1.18
C ALA A 32 -7.28 11.78 -0.99
N ALA A 33 -8.49 11.42 -1.40
CA ALA A 33 -8.85 10.02 -1.53
C ALA A 33 -7.75 9.41 -2.40
N ALA A 34 -7.06 8.39 -1.87
CA ALA A 34 -6.05 7.67 -2.62
C ALA A 34 -6.70 7.26 -3.94
N ASP A 35 -6.07 7.62 -5.05
CA ASP A 35 -6.55 7.37 -6.40
C ASP A 35 -6.37 5.86 -6.69
N ASP A 36 -7.29 5.06 -6.12
CA ASP A 36 -7.24 3.60 -6.15
C ASP A 36 -7.44 3.03 -7.56
N ASP A 37 -7.92 3.85 -8.51
CA ASP A 37 -8.23 3.41 -9.87
C ASP A 37 -7.03 3.50 -10.83
N LYS A 38 -5.94 4.18 -10.46
CA LYS A 38 -4.73 4.22 -11.28
C LYS A 38 -3.91 2.92 -11.16
N PRO A 39 -3.20 2.52 -12.23
CA PRO A 39 -2.22 1.43 -12.13
C PRO A 39 -1.21 1.69 -11.01
N TRP A 40 -0.93 0.68 -10.21
CA TRP A 40 0.08 0.78 -9.16
C TRP A 40 1.45 0.37 -9.70
N VAL A 41 2.12 1.32 -10.30
CA VAL A 41 3.43 1.12 -10.91
C VAL A 41 4.51 1.70 -10.01
N ALA A 42 5.53 0.91 -9.68
CA ALA A 42 6.70 1.40 -8.95
C ALA A 42 7.51 2.37 -9.84
N PRO A 43 8.15 3.39 -9.25
CA PRO A 43 9.08 4.28 -9.97
C PRO A 43 10.19 3.49 -10.67
N GLU A 44 10.72 4.02 -11.76
CA GLU A 44 11.70 3.30 -12.59
C GLU A 44 12.99 2.96 -11.83
N ASP A 45 13.48 3.86 -11.00
CA ASP A 45 14.62 3.64 -10.12
C ASP A 45 14.39 2.48 -9.15
N ALA A 46 13.20 2.41 -8.53
CA ALA A 46 12.83 1.29 -7.66
C ALA A 46 12.74 -0.03 -8.44
N ARG A 47 12.20 -0.01 -9.65
CA ARG A 47 12.09 -1.21 -10.52
C ARG A 47 13.43 -1.83 -10.87
N GLN A 48 14.49 -1.03 -10.95
CA GLN A 48 15.83 -1.48 -11.30
C GLN A 48 16.61 -2.07 -10.13
N VAL A 49 16.15 -1.86 -8.88
CA VAL A 49 16.81 -2.40 -7.69
C VAL A 49 16.78 -3.93 -7.72
N LYS A 50 17.95 -4.53 -7.53
CA LYS A 50 18.11 -5.99 -7.46
C LYS A 50 18.02 -6.45 -6.01
N ASN A 51 17.43 -7.61 -5.81
CA ASN A 51 17.38 -8.22 -4.49
C ASN A 51 18.78 -8.60 -4.02
N PRO A 52 19.31 -8.02 -2.93
CA PRO A 52 20.64 -8.35 -2.41
C PRO A 52 20.64 -9.62 -1.55
N VAL A 53 19.46 -10.14 -1.18
CA VAL A 53 19.34 -11.32 -0.32
C VAL A 53 19.34 -12.59 -1.18
N PRO A 54 20.31 -13.50 -0.98
CA PRO A 54 20.40 -14.71 -1.78
C PRO A 54 19.20 -15.64 -1.50
N ILE A 55 18.79 -16.39 -2.54
CA ILE A 55 17.78 -17.42 -2.41
C ILE A 55 18.45 -18.70 -1.87
N ASN A 56 18.12 -19.10 -0.64
CA ASN A 56 18.52 -20.34 -0.02
C ASN A 56 17.44 -20.83 0.95
N PRO A 57 17.56 -22.05 1.52
CA PRO A 57 16.52 -22.59 2.41
C PRO A 57 16.21 -21.68 3.60
N ASP A 58 17.21 -21.04 4.22
CA ASP A 58 17.02 -20.20 5.40
C ASP A 58 16.28 -18.89 5.07
N THR A 59 16.67 -18.23 3.96
CA THR A 59 16.01 -16.99 3.53
C THR A 59 14.60 -17.23 3.03
N LEU A 60 14.34 -18.40 2.43
CA LEU A 60 12.98 -18.79 2.02
C LEU A 60 12.12 -19.17 3.23
N ALA A 61 12.66 -19.84 4.23
CA ALA A 61 11.93 -20.17 5.47
C ALA A 61 11.56 -18.90 6.23
N ALA A 62 12.51 -17.96 6.38
CA ALA A 62 12.23 -16.67 7.01
C ALA A 62 11.16 -15.87 6.23
N GLY A 63 11.27 -15.82 4.89
CA GLY A 63 10.26 -15.17 4.05
C GLY A 63 8.87 -15.83 4.14
N ALA A 64 8.82 -17.16 4.26
CA ALA A 64 7.58 -17.90 4.45
C ALA A 64 6.92 -17.54 5.77
N GLN A 65 7.67 -17.54 6.87
CA GLN A 65 7.14 -17.15 8.18
C GLN A 65 6.57 -15.74 8.15
N LEU A 66 7.34 -14.77 7.66
CA LEU A 66 6.90 -13.37 7.55
C LEU A 66 5.64 -13.24 6.68
N PHE A 67 5.55 -14.02 5.60
CA PHE A 67 4.40 -14.02 4.71
C PHE A 67 3.14 -14.54 5.42
N HIS A 68 3.22 -15.65 6.13
CA HIS A 68 2.10 -16.20 6.88
C HIS A 68 1.60 -15.24 7.97
N GLU A 69 2.50 -14.60 8.68
CA GLU A 69 2.18 -13.68 9.76
C GLU A 69 1.55 -12.37 9.26
N ASN A 70 2.06 -11.80 8.15
CA ASN A 70 1.76 -10.44 7.76
C ASN A 70 0.96 -10.30 6.45
N CYS A 71 1.07 -11.25 5.55
CA CYS A 71 0.54 -11.13 4.18
C CYS A 71 -0.62 -12.10 3.91
N ALA A 72 -0.55 -13.33 4.43
CA ALA A 72 -1.53 -14.38 4.18
C ALA A 72 -2.96 -14.02 4.56
N PRO A 73 -3.25 -13.25 5.63
CA PRO A 73 -4.63 -12.85 5.94
C PRO A 73 -5.35 -12.18 4.76
N CYS A 74 -4.63 -11.43 3.93
CA CYS A 74 -5.17 -10.80 2.72
C CYS A 74 -4.85 -11.60 1.45
N HIS A 75 -3.57 -12.01 1.28
CA HIS A 75 -3.10 -12.64 0.04
C HIS A 75 -3.35 -14.16 -0.04
N GLY A 76 -3.84 -14.78 1.04
CA GLY A 76 -4.04 -16.23 1.13
C GLY A 76 -2.76 -16.99 1.42
N GLU A 77 -2.87 -18.14 2.07
CA GLU A 77 -1.74 -19.01 2.46
C GLU A 77 -0.86 -19.43 1.28
N THR A 78 -1.47 -19.58 0.12
CA THR A 78 -0.79 -19.95 -1.13
C THR A 78 -0.53 -18.74 -2.04
N GLY A 79 -0.83 -17.52 -1.59
CA GLY A 79 -0.60 -16.28 -2.34
C GLY A 79 -1.58 -16.01 -3.49
N LYS A 80 -2.76 -16.65 -3.51
CA LYS A 80 -3.78 -16.50 -4.57
C LYS A 80 -4.63 -15.24 -4.47
N GLY A 81 -4.43 -14.42 -3.44
CA GLY A 81 -5.28 -13.24 -3.18
C GLY A 81 -6.63 -13.59 -2.56
N ASP A 82 -6.77 -14.79 -2.01
CA ASP A 82 -8.01 -15.38 -1.49
C ASP A 82 -8.06 -15.45 0.06
N GLY A 83 -7.19 -14.71 0.75
CA GLY A 83 -7.21 -14.62 2.20
C GLY A 83 -8.53 -14.07 2.73
N GLU A 84 -8.91 -14.46 3.97
CA GLU A 84 -10.22 -14.08 4.54
C GLU A 84 -10.43 -12.58 4.60
N THR A 85 -9.41 -11.81 5.01
CA THR A 85 -9.47 -10.35 4.97
C THR A 85 -9.52 -9.83 3.53
N GLY A 86 -8.81 -10.49 2.60
CA GLY A 86 -8.82 -10.15 1.18
C GLY A 86 -10.19 -10.29 0.51
N LYS A 87 -11.05 -11.15 1.03
CA LYS A 87 -12.42 -11.37 0.49
C LYS A 87 -13.35 -10.19 0.71
N ILE A 88 -13.16 -9.45 1.80
CA ILE A 88 -14.05 -8.35 2.20
C ILE A 88 -13.60 -6.98 1.70
N ILE A 89 -12.40 -6.85 1.15
CA ILE A 89 -11.90 -5.59 0.60
C ILE A 89 -12.32 -5.44 -0.87
N LYS A 90 -12.67 -4.19 -1.24
CA LYS A 90 -13.19 -3.87 -2.59
C LYS A 90 -12.20 -4.26 -3.69
N LYS A 91 -10.93 -3.90 -3.53
CA LYS A 91 -9.87 -4.22 -4.48
C LYS A 91 -9.15 -5.48 -4.05
N LYS A 92 -9.33 -6.55 -4.81
CA LYS A 92 -8.72 -7.86 -4.50
C LYS A 92 -7.19 -7.76 -4.39
N PRO A 93 -6.58 -8.43 -3.40
CA PRO A 93 -5.13 -8.57 -3.32
C PRO A 93 -4.57 -9.26 -4.57
N ALA A 94 -3.32 -8.93 -4.90
CA ALA A 94 -2.63 -9.55 -6.02
C ALA A 94 -2.54 -11.08 -5.83
N ASN A 95 -2.74 -11.80 -6.94
CA ASN A 95 -2.49 -13.24 -7.01
C ASN A 95 -1.03 -13.49 -7.40
N PHE A 96 -0.19 -13.87 -6.45
CA PHE A 96 1.23 -14.15 -6.68
C PHE A 96 1.48 -15.47 -7.43
N THR A 97 0.45 -16.30 -7.64
CA THR A 97 0.55 -17.50 -8.46
C THR A 97 0.26 -17.24 -9.96
N ASP A 98 -0.17 -16.03 -10.31
CA ASP A 98 -0.38 -15.62 -11.70
C ASP A 98 0.98 -15.25 -12.34
N ALA A 99 1.50 -16.16 -13.16
CA ALA A 99 2.79 -15.99 -13.82
C ALA A 99 2.83 -14.77 -14.75
N LYS A 100 1.71 -14.40 -15.39
CA LYS A 100 1.64 -13.23 -16.26
C LYS A 100 1.76 -11.95 -15.44
N LEU A 101 0.95 -11.80 -14.41
CA LEU A 101 1.02 -10.67 -13.48
C LEU A 101 2.43 -10.52 -12.89
N MET A 102 2.99 -11.63 -12.42
CA MET A 102 4.29 -11.63 -11.76
C MET A 102 5.48 -11.42 -12.70
N SER A 103 5.32 -11.66 -14.00
CA SER A 103 6.35 -11.34 -14.99
C SER A 103 6.48 -9.83 -15.27
N GLU A 104 5.43 -9.07 -15.03
CA GLU A 104 5.42 -7.60 -15.18
C GLU A 104 6.03 -6.88 -13.97
N GLU A 105 6.16 -7.57 -12.84
CA GLU A 105 6.71 -7.05 -11.60
C GLU A 105 8.20 -7.43 -11.45
N THR A 106 9.07 -6.44 -11.26
CA THR A 106 10.46 -6.69 -10.86
C THR A 106 10.56 -6.94 -9.36
N ASP A 107 11.68 -7.48 -8.87
CA ASP A 107 11.91 -7.65 -7.43
C ASP A 107 11.90 -6.30 -6.71
N GLY A 108 12.53 -5.28 -7.29
CA GLY A 108 12.51 -3.92 -6.76
C GLY A 108 11.11 -3.31 -6.74
N SER A 109 10.26 -3.62 -7.75
CA SER A 109 8.86 -3.21 -7.76
C SER A 109 8.08 -3.81 -6.59
N LEU A 110 8.24 -5.10 -6.32
CA LEU A 110 7.61 -5.79 -5.19
C LEU A 110 8.08 -5.22 -3.85
N PHE A 111 9.39 -5.01 -3.71
CA PHE A 111 9.99 -4.42 -2.51
C PHE A 111 9.44 -3.01 -2.24
N TRP A 112 9.40 -2.16 -3.28
CA TRP A 112 8.88 -0.80 -3.18
C TRP A 112 7.40 -0.79 -2.81
N LYS A 113 6.56 -1.57 -3.50
CA LYS A 113 5.12 -1.67 -3.22
C LYS A 113 4.84 -2.11 -1.78
N MET A 114 5.61 -3.06 -1.29
CA MET A 114 5.54 -3.54 0.10
C MET A 114 5.93 -2.44 1.09
N GLY A 115 6.97 -1.66 0.76
CA GLY A 115 7.40 -0.53 1.58
C GLY A 115 6.37 0.59 1.63
N GLU A 116 5.80 0.98 0.50
CA GLU A 116 4.89 2.13 0.43
C GLU A 116 3.46 1.80 0.91
N GLY A 117 2.97 0.60 0.61
CA GLY A 117 1.57 0.28 0.81
C GLY A 117 0.64 1.07 -0.12
N ARG A 118 -0.62 0.68 -0.22
CA ARG A 118 -1.63 1.43 -0.96
C ARG A 118 -3.04 0.98 -0.59
N GLY A 119 -3.92 1.93 -0.28
CA GLY A 119 -5.30 1.65 0.08
C GLY A 119 -5.39 0.72 1.30
N PRO A 120 -6.00 -0.47 1.17
CA PRO A 120 -6.09 -1.42 2.27
C PRO A 120 -4.76 -2.16 2.57
N MET A 121 -3.77 -2.11 1.69
CA MET A 121 -2.45 -2.70 1.93
C MET A 121 -1.59 -1.73 2.75
N PRO A 122 -1.17 -2.08 3.96
CA PRO A 122 -0.34 -1.20 4.79
C PRO A 122 1.06 -1.03 4.22
N SER A 123 1.75 0.03 4.66
CA SER A 123 3.19 0.20 4.48
C SER A 123 3.92 -0.69 5.48
N TRP A 124 4.93 -1.43 5.01
CA TRP A 124 5.76 -2.30 5.83
C TRP A 124 7.18 -1.77 6.07
N LYS A 125 7.51 -0.55 5.61
CA LYS A 125 8.88 -0.03 5.69
C LYS A 125 9.33 0.27 7.11
N ASP A 126 8.39 0.60 8.00
CA ASP A 126 8.68 0.93 9.39
C ASP A 126 8.52 -0.30 10.32
N GLU A 127 7.81 -1.34 9.85
CA GLU A 127 7.52 -2.57 10.60
C GLU A 127 8.50 -3.69 10.29
N LEU A 128 9.00 -3.77 9.05
CA LEU A 128 9.93 -4.79 8.58
C LEU A 128 11.22 -4.16 8.06
N SER A 129 12.35 -4.72 8.46
CA SER A 129 13.65 -4.33 7.93
C SER A 129 13.75 -4.59 6.42
N ASP A 130 14.68 -3.92 5.74
CA ASP A 130 14.95 -4.15 4.32
C ASP A 130 15.24 -5.63 4.03
N LYS A 131 16.04 -6.28 4.89
CA LYS A 131 16.35 -7.72 4.76
C LYS A 131 15.08 -8.58 4.78
N GLU A 132 14.19 -8.34 5.72
CA GLU A 132 12.94 -9.10 5.85
C GLU A 132 12.03 -8.89 4.65
N ARG A 133 11.90 -7.65 4.16
CA ARG A 133 11.14 -7.36 2.95
C ARG A 133 11.74 -8.02 1.71
N TRP A 134 13.07 -8.11 1.60
CA TRP A 134 13.73 -8.85 0.52
C TRP A 134 13.56 -10.38 0.64
N GLN A 135 13.51 -10.93 1.86
CA GLN A 135 13.16 -12.33 2.10
C GLN A 135 11.71 -12.63 1.68
N LEU A 136 10.79 -11.72 1.94
CA LEU A 136 9.41 -11.80 1.44
C LEU A 136 9.35 -11.81 -0.08
N VAL A 137 10.14 -10.95 -0.77
CA VAL A 137 10.24 -10.97 -2.24
C VAL A 137 10.69 -12.35 -2.75
N ASN A 138 11.72 -12.95 -2.12
CA ASN A 138 12.18 -14.30 -2.46
C ASN A 138 11.07 -15.35 -2.30
N TYR A 139 10.31 -15.28 -1.21
CA TYR A 139 9.21 -16.21 -0.97
C TYR A 139 8.05 -16.00 -1.96
N ILE A 140 7.67 -14.77 -2.27
CA ILE A 140 6.67 -14.45 -3.30
C ILE A 140 7.09 -15.04 -4.66
N ARG A 141 8.37 -14.92 -5.06
CA ARG A 141 8.89 -15.52 -6.28
C ARG A 141 8.83 -17.06 -6.25
N LYS A 142 9.05 -17.64 -5.08
CA LYS A 142 8.86 -19.10 -4.90
C LYS A 142 7.41 -19.50 -5.14
N LEU A 143 6.44 -18.78 -4.57
CA LEU A 143 5.01 -19.06 -4.80
C LEU A 143 4.65 -19.05 -6.29
N THR A 144 5.15 -18.06 -7.04
CA THR A 144 4.95 -17.97 -8.50
C THR A 144 5.54 -19.18 -9.21
N LYS A 145 6.78 -19.54 -8.87
CA LYS A 145 7.51 -20.66 -9.50
C LYS A 145 6.84 -22.00 -9.20
N ASP A 146 6.44 -22.23 -7.96
CA ASP A 146 5.79 -23.49 -7.55
C ASP A 146 4.44 -23.67 -8.27
N ALA A 147 3.66 -22.59 -8.40
CA ALA A 147 2.40 -22.60 -9.13
C ALA A 147 2.60 -22.90 -10.63
N ALA A 148 3.62 -22.32 -11.25
CA ALA A 148 3.96 -22.59 -12.64
C ALA A 148 4.43 -24.04 -12.85
N ALA A 149 5.15 -24.61 -11.90
CA ALA A 149 5.58 -26.02 -11.95
C ALA A 149 4.41 -27.00 -11.78
N ALA A 150 3.42 -26.60 -10.95
CA ALA A 150 2.20 -27.41 -10.75
C ALA A 150 1.24 -27.36 -11.95
N ASN A 151 1.28 -26.29 -12.75
CA ASN A 151 0.44 -26.07 -13.92
C ASN A 151 1.30 -25.65 -15.13
N PRO A 152 2.13 -26.51 -15.69
CA PRO A 152 2.98 -26.14 -16.81
C PRO A 152 2.13 -25.73 -18.02
N PRO A 153 2.55 -24.70 -18.79
CA PRO A 153 1.88 -24.35 -20.03
C PRO A 153 1.88 -25.58 -20.99
N PRO A 154 0.85 -25.72 -21.86
CA PRO A 154 0.82 -26.80 -22.82
C PRO A 154 2.08 -26.76 -23.66
N SER A 155 2.68 -27.95 -23.86
CA SER A 155 3.88 -28.09 -24.69
C SER A 155 3.61 -27.55 -26.10
N LYS A 156 4.53 -26.72 -26.59
CA LYS A 156 4.45 -26.15 -27.96
C LYS A 156 4.85 -27.13 -29.04
N ASP A 157 4.85 -28.40 -28.72
CA ASP A 157 5.24 -29.46 -29.66
C ASP A 157 4.04 -29.87 -30.52
N LYS A 158 3.85 -29.12 -31.61
CA LYS A 158 3.18 -29.56 -32.85
C LYS A 158 3.92 -29.01 -34.05
#